data_18acade4b6b8cf4a6a600e47155c12e3
#
_entry.id   18acade4b6b8cf4a6a600e47155c12e3
#
_cell.length_a   1.000
_cell.length_b   1.000
_cell.length_c   1.000
_cell.angle_alpha   90.00
_cell.angle_beta   90.00
_cell.angle_gamma   90.00
#
_symmetry.space_group_name_H-M   'P 1'
#
loop_
_entity.id
_entity.type
_entity.pdbx_description
1 polymer ?
#
loop_
_entity_poly.entity_id
_entity_poly.type
_entity_poly.pdbx_seq_one_letter_code
_entity_poly.pdbx_strand_id
1 'polypeptide(L)' 'MTFDPEQTEVLRDILEAALQHLRIESARTDSHDYREKLHHRERVVESLLSAPELKH' A
#
# COMPACT_ATOMS: atom_id res chain seq x y z
N MET A 1 6.91 -18.38 -6.21
CA MET A 1 7.73 -18.09 -5.02
C MET A 1 6.81 -17.84 -3.84
N THR A 2 7.05 -18.51 -2.75
CA THR A 2 6.23 -18.35 -1.56
C THR A 2 7.06 -17.68 -0.46
N PHE A 3 6.41 -16.78 0.26
CA PHE A 3 7.03 -16.16 1.43
C PHE A 3 6.78 -17.03 2.66
N ASP A 4 7.72 -17.03 3.60
CA ASP A 4 7.42 -17.67 4.87
C ASP A 4 6.49 -16.77 5.70
N PRO A 5 5.88 -17.28 6.79
CA PRO A 5 4.92 -16.49 7.57
C PRO A 5 5.49 -15.19 8.13
N GLU A 6 6.75 -15.20 8.54
CA GLU A 6 7.39 -13.99 9.06
C GLU A 6 7.58 -12.95 7.97
N GLN A 7 8.05 -13.37 6.79
CA GLN A 7 8.22 -12.46 5.66
C GLN A 7 6.89 -11.86 5.23
N THR A 8 5.84 -12.68 5.18
CA THR A 8 4.51 -12.22 4.82
C THR A 8 4.00 -11.17 5.80
N GLU A 9 4.19 -11.41 7.10
CA GLU A 9 3.75 -10.48 8.12
C GLU A 9 4.46 -9.14 8.02
N VAL A 10 5.80 -9.18 7.90
CA VAL A 10 6.58 -7.95 7.79
C VAL A 10 6.23 -7.18 6.52
N LEU A 11 6.09 -7.88 5.40
CA LEU A 11 5.74 -7.23 4.14
C LEU A 11 4.37 -6.58 4.22
N ARG A 12 3.40 -7.25 4.81
CA ARG A 12 2.07 -6.68 5.01
C ARG A 12 2.13 -5.42 5.86
N ASP A 13 2.88 -5.45 6.95
CA ASP A 13 3.02 -4.29 7.83
C ASP A 13 3.61 -3.11 7.09
N ILE A 14 4.63 -3.35 6.28
CA ILE A 14 5.25 -2.30 5.47
C ILE A 14 4.24 -1.72 4.48
N LEU A 15 3.49 -2.57 3.80
CA LEU A 15 2.51 -2.12 2.83
C LEU A 15 1.37 -1.35 3.49
N GLU A 16 0.91 -1.77 4.65
CA GLU A 16 -0.13 -1.05 5.37
C GLU A 16 0.35 0.32 5.83
N ALA A 17 1.59 0.40 6.32
CA ALA A 17 2.17 1.68 6.70
C ALA A 17 2.32 2.60 5.48
N ALA A 18 2.74 2.05 4.35
CA ALA A 18 2.86 2.82 3.12
C ALA A 18 1.50 3.35 2.66
N LEU A 19 0.45 2.53 2.77
CA LEU A 19 -0.89 2.94 2.41
C LEU A 19 -1.38 4.10 3.27
N GLN A 20 -1.17 4.03 4.58
CA GLN A 20 -1.54 5.11 5.48
C GLN A 20 -0.81 6.39 5.14
N HIS A 21 0.49 6.28 4.87
CA HIS A 21 1.30 7.44 4.50
C HIS A 21 0.79 8.09 3.21
N LEU A 22 0.46 7.27 2.20
CA LEU A 22 -0.08 7.77 0.94
C LEU A 22 -1.41 8.49 1.14
N ARG A 23 -2.28 7.95 2.00
CA ARG A 23 -3.57 8.56 2.30
C ARG A 23 -3.41 9.92 2.97
N ILE A 24 -2.46 10.02 3.89
CA ILE A 24 -2.18 11.30 4.56
C ILE A 24 -1.68 12.31 3.54
N GLU A 25 -0.74 11.92 2.70
CA GLU A 25 -0.19 12.83 1.68
C GLU A 25 -1.25 13.28 0.69
N SER A 26 -2.09 12.36 0.22
CA SER A 26 -3.12 12.72 -0.75
C SER A 26 -4.16 13.67 -0.15
N ALA A 27 -4.40 13.57 1.15
CA ALA A 27 -5.31 14.46 1.83
C ALA A 27 -4.72 15.86 2.05
N ARG A 28 -3.40 15.97 2.09
CA ARG A 28 -2.72 17.24 2.35
C ARG A 28 -2.29 18.00 1.11
N THR A 29 -2.14 17.33 -0.01
CA THR A 29 -1.63 17.99 -1.21
C THR A 29 -2.71 18.85 -1.86
N ASP A 30 -2.29 20.03 -2.35
CA ASP A 30 -3.15 20.91 -3.12
C ASP A 30 -3.05 20.64 -4.62
N SER A 31 -2.06 19.84 -5.03
CA SER A 31 -1.85 19.52 -6.44
C SER A 31 -2.77 18.38 -6.87
N HIS A 32 -3.65 18.67 -7.84
CA HIS A 32 -4.55 17.66 -8.38
C HIS A 32 -3.79 16.51 -9.05
N ASP A 33 -2.79 16.85 -9.86
CA ASP A 33 -2.01 15.83 -10.57
C ASP A 33 -1.25 14.94 -9.61
N TYR A 34 -0.66 15.53 -8.59
CA TYR A 34 0.08 14.74 -7.60
C TYR A 34 -0.86 13.85 -6.79
N ARG A 35 -2.05 14.37 -6.45
CA ARG A 35 -3.06 13.58 -5.74
C ARG A 35 -3.49 12.37 -6.56
N GLU A 36 -3.64 12.53 -7.87
CA GLU A 36 -3.97 11.41 -8.76
C GLU A 36 -2.88 10.34 -8.74
N LYS A 37 -1.61 10.75 -8.74
CA LYS A 37 -0.50 9.80 -8.64
C LYS A 37 -0.53 9.05 -7.31
N LEU A 38 -0.81 9.76 -6.22
CA LEU A 38 -0.90 9.13 -4.90
C LEU A 38 -2.06 8.15 -4.84
N HIS A 39 -3.21 8.51 -5.39
CA HIS A 39 -4.36 7.61 -5.44
C HIS A 39 -4.06 6.35 -6.25
N HIS A 40 -3.32 6.49 -7.35
CA HIS A 40 -2.90 5.35 -8.13
C HIS A 40 -2.02 4.41 -7.30
N ARG A 41 -1.05 4.97 -6.58
CA ARG A 41 -0.18 4.19 -5.71
C ARG A 41 -0.96 3.50 -4.60
N GLU A 42 -1.97 4.17 -4.03
CA GLU A 42 -2.85 3.57 -3.03
C GLU A 42 -3.52 2.32 -3.59
N ARG A 43 -4.04 2.40 -4.81
CA ARG A 43 -4.69 1.26 -5.45
C ARG A 43 -3.73 0.10 -5.68
N VAL A 44 -2.49 0.42 -6.08
CA VAL A 44 -1.47 -0.62 -6.27
C VAL A 44 -1.16 -1.31 -4.95
N VAL A 45 -0.97 -0.55 -3.88
CA VAL A 45 -0.69 -1.12 -2.55
C VAL A 45 -1.88 -1.96 -2.07
N GLU A 46 -3.10 -1.47 -2.24
CA GLU A 46 -4.30 -2.22 -1.86
C GLU A 46 -4.39 -3.54 -2.64
N SER A 47 -4.04 -3.51 -3.93
CA SER A 47 -4.01 -4.70 -4.75
C SER A 47 -2.98 -5.71 -4.23
N LEU A 48 -1.81 -5.24 -3.83
CA LEU A 48 -0.78 -6.11 -3.25
C LEU A 48 -1.25 -6.72 -1.93
N LEU A 49 -1.91 -5.92 -1.08
CA LEU A 49 -2.43 -6.42 0.19
C LEU A 49 -3.54 -7.45 -0.01
N SER A 50 -4.21 -7.44 -1.16
CA SER A 50 -5.25 -8.41 -1.49
C SER A 50 -4.71 -9.67 -2.13
N ALA A 51 -3.41 -9.73 -2.45
CA ALA A 51 -2.81 -10.88 -3.10
C ALA A 51 -2.89 -12.12 -2.19
N PRO A 52 -3.19 -13.31 -2.74
CA PRO A 52 -3.29 -14.52 -1.92
C PRO A 52 -2.03 -14.81 -1.10
N GLU A 53 -0.86 -14.45 -1.61
CA GLU A 53 0.41 -14.66 -0.93
C GLU A 53 0.54 -13.86 0.36
N LEU A 54 -0.23 -12.76 0.49
CA LEU A 54 -0.19 -11.88 1.64
C LEU A 54 -1.41 -12.00 2.55
N LYS A 55 -2.41 -12.77 2.13
CA LYS A 55 -3.59 -13.02 2.96
C LYS A 55 -3.37 -14.21 3.87
N HIS A 56 -3.96 -14.16 5.03
CA HIS A 56 -3.99 -15.29 5.96
C HIS A 56 -5.34 -15.97 5.93
#